data_33cca54a855761906ada096ce14e5610
#
_entry.id   33cca54a855761906ada096ce14e5610
#
_cell.length_a   1.000
_cell.length_b   1.000
_cell.length_c   1.000
_cell.angle_alpha   90.00
_cell.angle_beta   90.00
_cell.angle_gamma   90.00
#
_symmetry.space_group_name_H-M   'P 1'
#
loop_
_entity.id
_entity.type
_entity.pdbx_description
1 polymer ?
#
loop_
_entity_poly.entity_id
_entity_poly.type
_entity_poly.pdbx_seq_one_letter_code
_entity_poly.pdbx_strand_id
1 'polypeptide(L)'
;MDIHPPMGRVESLKEFLTHILIVTIGILIALGLEGIRESWRDHVAVTEARESFLAELQVDKKQLVQDQQGVRQTNAQLDQILAAMPQLAKSPAELEKRVTALQPGFYFFRTTAWEAALSGGALAHMSREELDRFVDAYLAVKDYQDASRGAIAAWVEVETYFQSHHSYTPTEEANAEQKLRNLKMGMQVLAHLGQEMSGGIEEATKNP
;
A
#
# COMPACT_ATOMS: atom_id res chain seq x y z
N MET A 1 20.48 -2.75 77.08
CA MET A 1 19.61 -2.34 75.90
C MET A 1 19.11 -3.60 75.27
N ASP A 2 17.92 -4.07 75.64
CA ASP A 2 17.32 -5.29 75.16
C ASP A 2 16.52 -4.92 73.90
N ILE A 3 17.02 -5.33 72.73
CA ILE A 3 16.30 -5.22 71.48
C ILE A 3 15.41 -6.45 71.34
N HIS A 4 14.13 -6.28 71.64
CA HIS A 4 13.12 -7.28 71.38
C HIS A 4 12.74 -7.21 69.90
N PRO A 5 12.93 -8.31 69.09
CA PRO A 5 12.37 -8.35 67.76
C PRO A 5 10.84 -8.44 67.84
N PRO A 6 10.07 -7.73 67.02
CA PRO A 6 8.63 -7.86 66.98
C PRO A 6 8.29 -9.23 66.40
N MET A 7 8.04 -10.21 67.25
CA MET A 7 7.41 -11.47 66.90
C MET A 7 5.91 -11.24 66.73
N GLY A 8 5.52 -10.80 65.56
CA GLY A 8 4.14 -10.94 65.06
C GLY A 8 3.86 -12.41 64.80
N ARG A 9 3.49 -13.20 65.79
CA ARG A 9 2.94 -14.55 65.61
C ARG A 9 1.62 -14.40 64.79
N VAL A 10 1.50 -15.08 63.69
CA VAL A 10 0.18 -15.38 63.09
C VAL A 10 -0.54 -16.27 64.11
N GLU A 11 -1.41 -15.67 64.91
CA GLU A 11 -1.97 -16.35 66.11
C GLU A 11 -3.07 -17.37 65.78
N SER A 12 -3.56 -17.41 64.48
CA SER A 12 -4.46 -18.47 64.04
C SER A 12 -4.36 -18.73 62.53
N LEU A 13 -4.55 -19.97 62.13
CA LEU A 13 -4.68 -20.37 60.70
C LEU A 13 -5.74 -19.54 59.98
N LYS A 14 -6.78 -19.13 60.67
CA LYS A 14 -7.86 -18.28 60.14
C LYS A 14 -7.37 -16.87 59.75
N GLU A 15 -6.55 -16.25 60.57
CA GLU A 15 -5.96 -14.94 60.25
C GLU A 15 -5.02 -15.02 59.06
N PHE A 16 -4.18 -16.04 59.00
CA PHE A 16 -3.31 -16.29 57.84
C PHE A 16 -4.11 -16.46 56.55
N LEU A 17 -5.16 -17.29 56.56
CA LEU A 17 -6.04 -17.47 55.40
C LEU A 17 -6.78 -16.18 55.01
N THR A 18 -7.20 -15.37 55.98
CA THR A 18 -7.83 -14.08 55.70
C THR A 18 -6.87 -13.11 55.04
N HIS A 19 -5.62 -13.04 55.48
CA HIS A 19 -4.61 -12.21 54.81
C HIS A 19 -4.31 -12.66 53.37
N ILE A 20 -4.16 -13.97 53.16
CA ILE A 20 -3.99 -14.50 51.80
C ILE A 20 -5.18 -14.14 50.93
N LEU A 21 -6.40 -14.29 51.43
CA LEU A 21 -7.62 -13.98 50.69
C LEU A 21 -7.66 -12.48 50.30
N ILE A 22 -7.36 -11.57 51.23
CA ILE A 22 -7.34 -10.12 50.96
C ILE A 22 -6.29 -9.78 49.88
N VAL A 23 -5.07 -10.33 49.99
CA VAL A 23 -4.01 -10.11 49.00
C VAL A 23 -4.40 -10.67 47.64
N THR A 24 -4.97 -11.87 47.61
CA THR A 24 -5.44 -12.51 46.38
C THR A 24 -6.53 -11.67 45.69
N ILE A 25 -7.52 -11.19 46.44
CA ILE A 25 -8.56 -10.31 45.90
C ILE A 25 -7.94 -9.00 45.38
N GLY A 26 -6.99 -8.40 46.10
CA GLY A 26 -6.29 -7.19 45.63
C GLY A 26 -5.57 -7.39 44.28
N ILE A 27 -4.86 -8.52 44.14
CA ILE A 27 -4.18 -8.89 42.91
C ILE A 27 -5.21 -9.12 41.76
N LEU A 28 -6.29 -9.84 42.03
CA LEU A 28 -7.34 -10.08 41.00
C LEU A 28 -8.00 -8.79 40.55
N ILE A 29 -8.27 -7.85 41.44
CA ILE A 29 -8.79 -6.52 41.09
C ILE A 29 -7.77 -5.77 40.23
N ALA A 30 -6.50 -5.75 40.61
CA ALA A 30 -5.46 -5.07 39.84
C ALA A 30 -5.31 -5.63 38.43
N LEU A 31 -5.26 -6.97 38.31
CA LEU A 31 -5.19 -7.65 37.00
C LEU A 31 -6.47 -7.40 36.17
N GLY A 32 -7.64 -7.37 36.78
CA GLY A 32 -8.89 -7.06 36.12
C GLY A 32 -8.91 -5.64 35.57
N LEU A 33 -8.44 -4.65 36.32
CA LEU A 33 -8.34 -3.26 35.89
C LEU A 33 -7.31 -3.09 34.75
N GLU A 34 -6.18 -3.79 34.81
CA GLU A 34 -5.17 -3.78 33.74
C GLU A 34 -5.74 -4.37 32.45
N GLY A 35 -6.46 -5.51 32.52
CA GLY A 35 -7.12 -6.10 31.35
C GLY A 35 -8.15 -5.18 30.68
N ILE A 36 -8.93 -4.44 31.48
CA ILE A 36 -9.89 -3.44 30.97
C ILE A 36 -9.15 -2.31 30.26
N ARG A 37 -8.08 -1.79 30.85
CA ARG A 37 -7.26 -0.72 30.27
C ARG A 37 -6.61 -1.17 28.95
N GLU A 38 -6.08 -2.37 28.91
CA GLU A 38 -5.48 -2.96 27.72
C GLU A 38 -6.52 -3.10 26.59
N SER A 39 -7.65 -3.71 26.88
CA SER A 39 -8.75 -3.86 25.90
C SER A 39 -9.24 -2.51 25.36
N TRP A 40 -9.33 -1.50 26.19
CA TRP A 40 -9.72 -0.15 25.76
C TRP A 40 -8.67 0.48 24.83
N ARG A 41 -7.39 0.36 25.18
CA ARG A 41 -6.27 0.84 24.34
C ARG A 41 -6.25 0.16 22.98
N ASP A 42 -6.46 -1.16 22.93
CA ASP A 42 -6.50 -1.92 21.69
C ASP A 42 -7.67 -1.50 20.81
N HIS A 43 -8.83 -1.28 21.42
CA HIS A 43 -10.01 -0.77 20.69
C HIS A 43 -9.76 0.63 20.08
N VAL A 44 -9.12 1.53 20.81
CA VAL A 44 -8.74 2.86 20.30
C VAL A 44 -7.76 2.71 19.15
N ALA A 45 -6.72 1.87 19.29
CA ALA A 45 -5.73 1.65 18.24
C ALA A 45 -6.35 1.12 16.93
N VAL A 46 -7.30 0.18 17.02
CA VAL A 46 -8.04 -0.33 15.86
C VAL A 46 -8.87 0.78 15.20
N THR A 47 -9.55 1.59 16.01
CA THR A 47 -10.38 2.68 15.49
C THR A 47 -9.55 3.72 14.74
N GLU A 48 -8.43 4.15 15.31
CA GLU A 48 -7.49 5.10 14.68
C GLU A 48 -6.86 4.52 13.40
N ALA A 49 -6.51 3.24 13.40
CA ALA A 49 -6.00 2.55 12.23
C ALA A 49 -7.05 2.53 11.09
N ARG A 50 -8.29 2.17 11.41
CA ARG A 50 -9.41 2.16 10.45
C ARG A 50 -9.63 3.54 9.82
N GLU A 51 -9.73 4.58 10.63
CA GLU A 51 -9.91 5.95 10.15
C GLU A 51 -8.75 6.37 9.23
N SER A 52 -7.52 6.02 9.59
CA SER A 52 -6.34 6.31 8.79
C SER A 52 -6.35 5.56 7.46
N PHE A 53 -6.74 4.29 7.43
CA PHE A 53 -6.88 3.50 6.20
C PHE A 53 -7.93 4.10 5.27
N LEU A 54 -9.09 4.41 5.79
CA LEU A 54 -10.18 5.01 5.00
C LEU A 54 -9.76 6.36 4.41
N ALA A 55 -9.09 7.20 5.18
CA ALA A 55 -8.60 8.49 4.71
C ALA A 55 -7.54 8.33 3.61
N GLU A 56 -6.57 7.43 3.78
CA GLU A 56 -5.51 7.16 2.82
C GLU A 56 -6.07 6.56 1.53
N LEU A 57 -6.90 5.52 1.61
CA LEU A 57 -7.51 4.86 0.46
C LEU A 57 -8.46 5.78 -0.33
N GLN A 58 -9.12 6.73 0.32
CA GLN A 58 -9.93 7.75 -0.38
C GLN A 58 -9.07 8.72 -1.20
N VAL A 59 -7.89 9.09 -0.69
CA VAL A 59 -6.93 9.90 -1.44
C VAL A 59 -6.39 9.11 -2.63
N ASP A 60 -6.00 7.86 -2.40
CA ASP A 60 -5.47 6.98 -3.43
C ASP A 60 -6.49 6.68 -4.53
N LYS A 61 -7.77 6.52 -4.19
CA LYS A 61 -8.85 6.36 -5.18
C LYS A 61 -8.95 7.55 -6.12
N LYS A 62 -8.88 8.77 -5.59
CA LYS A 62 -8.93 10.00 -6.41
C LYS A 62 -7.70 10.08 -7.34
N GLN A 63 -6.54 9.76 -6.80
CA GLN A 63 -5.29 9.74 -7.53
C GLN A 63 -5.32 8.70 -8.66
N LEU A 64 -5.84 7.50 -8.39
CA LEU A 64 -5.98 6.41 -9.35
C LEU A 64 -6.84 6.79 -10.55
N VAL A 65 -7.92 7.54 -10.34
CA VAL A 65 -8.79 8.00 -11.45
C VAL A 65 -8.00 8.87 -12.42
N GLN A 66 -7.15 9.76 -11.93
CA GLN A 66 -6.30 10.64 -12.75
C GLN A 66 -5.22 9.83 -13.46
N ASP A 67 -4.55 8.92 -12.75
CA ASP A 67 -3.52 8.06 -13.28
C ASP A 67 -4.06 7.17 -14.41
N GLN A 68 -5.19 6.51 -14.19
CA GLN A 68 -5.86 5.67 -15.18
C GLN A 68 -6.28 6.45 -16.45
N GLN A 69 -6.57 7.74 -16.33
CA GLN A 69 -6.80 8.58 -17.50
C GLN A 69 -5.50 8.77 -18.30
N GLY A 70 -4.39 9.04 -17.65
CA GLY A 70 -3.06 9.14 -18.28
C GLY A 70 -2.64 7.82 -18.94
N VAL A 71 -2.83 6.68 -18.26
CA VAL A 71 -2.56 5.34 -18.78
C VAL A 71 -3.34 5.08 -20.07
N ARG A 72 -4.64 5.38 -20.09
CA ARG A 72 -5.48 5.21 -21.32
C ARG A 72 -5.02 6.11 -22.46
N GLN A 73 -4.69 7.36 -22.15
CA GLN A 73 -4.22 8.32 -23.16
C GLN A 73 -2.89 7.86 -23.75
N THR A 74 -1.94 7.45 -22.92
CA THR A 74 -0.63 6.94 -23.37
C THR A 74 -0.79 5.67 -24.22
N ASN A 75 -1.65 4.74 -23.83
CA ASN A 75 -1.95 3.55 -24.62
C ASN A 75 -2.47 3.91 -26.03
N ALA A 76 -3.41 4.85 -26.12
CA ALA A 76 -3.95 5.28 -27.41
C ALA A 76 -2.88 5.97 -28.30
N GLN A 77 -2.00 6.78 -27.70
CA GLN A 77 -0.89 7.42 -28.41
C GLN A 77 0.13 6.38 -28.90
N LEU A 78 0.47 5.38 -28.08
CA LEU A 78 1.35 4.27 -28.47
C LEU A 78 0.76 3.46 -29.62
N ASP A 79 -0.55 3.22 -29.64
CA ASP A 79 -1.23 2.58 -30.78
C ASP A 79 -1.06 3.36 -32.06
N GLN A 80 -1.22 4.70 -31.99
CA GLN A 80 -1.04 5.56 -33.16
C GLN A 80 0.41 5.58 -33.67
N ILE A 81 1.39 5.63 -32.73
CA ILE A 81 2.81 5.61 -33.12
C ILE A 81 3.17 4.27 -33.76
N LEU A 82 2.78 3.15 -33.14
CA LEU A 82 3.07 1.80 -33.62
C LEU A 82 2.42 1.55 -35.00
N ALA A 83 1.19 2.00 -35.20
CA ALA A 83 0.51 1.88 -36.52
C ALA A 83 1.18 2.70 -37.63
N ALA A 84 1.77 3.85 -37.26
CA ALA A 84 2.47 4.72 -38.20
C ALA A 84 3.98 4.45 -38.30
N MET A 85 4.52 3.46 -37.59
CA MET A 85 5.96 3.20 -37.43
C MET A 85 6.69 3.10 -38.80
N PRO A 86 6.17 2.40 -39.83
CA PRO A 86 6.87 2.30 -41.12
C PRO A 86 7.05 3.65 -41.85
N GLN A 87 6.17 4.62 -41.59
CA GLN A 87 6.30 5.97 -42.13
C GLN A 87 7.17 6.85 -41.22
N LEU A 88 6.99 6.73 -39.88
CA LEU A 88 7.71 7.53 -38.89
C LEU A 88 9.21 7.21 -38.87
N ALA A 89 9.60 5.96 -39.12
CA ALA A 89 11.02 5.56 -39.18
C ALA A 89 11.77 6.30 -40.33
N LYS A 90 11.06 6.75 -41.37
CA LYS A 90 11.64 7.59 -42.44
C LYS A 90 11.78 9.06 -42.06
N SER A 91 11.24 9.47 -40.92
CA SER A 91 11.27 10.82 -40.41
C SER A 91 11.63 10.81 -38.91
N PRO A 92 12.89 10.52 -38.55
CA PRO A 92 13.31 10.32 -37.17
C PRO A 92 12.91 11.45 -36.23
N ALA A 93 13.05 12.71 -36.68
CA ALA A 93 12.68 13.88 -35.87
C ALA A 93 11.16 13.93 -35.54
N GLU A 94 10.30 13.48 -36.45
CA GLU A 94 8.86 13.40 -36.16
C GLU A 94 8.54 12.24 -35.23
N LEU A 95 9.24 11.11 -35.34
CA LEU A 95 9.10 9.98 -34.44
C LEU A 95 9.55 10.36 -33.04
N GLU A 96 10.73 10.95 -32.88
CA GLU A 96 11.23 11.47 -31.62
C GLU A 96 10.25 12.45 -30.97
N LYS A 97 9.74 13.41 -31.74
CA LYS A 97 8.75 14.37 -31.26
C LYS A 97 7.48 13.71 -30.74
N ARG A 98 6.98 12.66 -31.42
CA ARG A 98 5.78 11.93 -30.95
C ARG A 98 6.04 11.11 -29.70
N VAL A 99 7.23 10.50 -29.61
CA VAL A 99 7.62 9.73 -28.44
C VAL A 99 7.84 10.65 -27.24
N THR A 100 8.53 11.76 -27.39
CA THR A 100 8.74 12.73 -26.31
C THR A 100 7.47 13.47 -25.89
N ALA A 101 6.44 13.47 -26.73
CA ALA A 101 5.11 13.99 -26.38
C ALA A 101 4.29 13.01 -25.51
N LEU A 102 4.71 11.73 -25.41
CA LEU A 102 4.12 10.80 -24.46
C LEU A 102 4.41 11.30 -23.04
N GLN A 103 3.37 11.44 -22.23
CA GLN A 103 3.50 11.84 -20.84
C GLN A 103 2.81 10.78 -19.98
N PRO A 104 3.41 9.58 -19.84
CA PRO A 104 2.89 8.61 -18.90
C PRO A 104 3.01 9.19 -17.49
N GLY A 105 1.90 9.63 -16.92
CA GLY A 105 1.85 10.04 -15.52
C GLY A 105 2.00 8.79 -14.67
N PHE A 106 2.99 8.76 -13.80
CA PHE A 106 3.14 7.70 -12.81
C PHE A 106 2.93 8.30 -11.43
N TYR A 107 1.99 7.76 -10.69
CA TYR A 107 1.69 8.19 -9.34
C TYR A 107 2.18 7.16 -8.33
N PHE A 108 2.63 7.64 -7.18
CA PHE A 108 2.98 6.80 -6.04
C PHE A 108 1.86 6.86 -5.02
N PHE A 109 1.22 5.73 -4.80
CA PHE A 109 0.17 5.56 -3.82
C PHE A 109 0.77 5.40 -2.43
N ARG A 110 -0.02 5.68 -1.40
CA ARG A 110 0.45 5.65 -0.03
C ARG A 110 0.13 4.30 0.61
N THR A 111 1.04 3.85 1.48
CA THR A 111 0.86 2.67 2.34
C THR A 111 1.24 2.99 3.78
N THR A 112 1.34 4.27 4.10
CA THR A 112 1.87 4.76 5.37
C THR A 112 0.96 4.39 6.54
N ALA A 113 -0.36 4.49 6.35
CA ALA A 113 -1.33 4.11 7.36
C ALA A 113 -1.25 2.61 7.67
N TRP A 114 -1.14 1.78 6.64
CA TRP A 114 -0.96 0.34 6.78
C TRP A 114 0.32 -0.03 7.53
N GLU A 115 1.44 0.55 7.15
CA GLU A 115 2.74 0.31 7.78
C GLU A 115 2.75 0.75 9.24
N ALA A 116 2.10 1.87 9.56
CA ALA A 116 1.96 2.35 10.94
C ALA A 116 1.11 1.39 11.78
N ALA A 117 -0.03 0.93 11.28
CA ALA A 117 -0.90 -0.01 11.98
C ALA A 117 -0.25 -1.38 12.19
N LEU A 118 0.50 -1.87 11.19
CA LEU A 118 1.28 -3.10 11.29
C LEU A 118 2.35 -2.99 12.38
N SER A 119 3.10 -1.89 12.39
CA SER A 119 4.16 -1.64 13.38
C SER A 119 3.61 -1.40 14.78
N GLY A 120 2.44 -0.76 14.88
CA GLY A 120 1.74 -0.47 16.14
C GLY A 120 0.97 -1.65 16.72
N GLY A 121 0.85 -2.77 16.00
CA GLY A 121 0.14 -3.97 16.44
C GLY A 121 -1.39 -3.88 16.37
N ALA A 122 -1.96 -2.80 15.83
CA ALA A 122 -3.42 -2.60 15.74
C ALA A 122 -4.12 -3.71 14.93
N LEU A 123 -3.44 -4.24 13.91
CA LEU A 123 -4.00 -5.30 13.04
C LEU A 123 -4.32 -6.60 13.79
N ALA A 124 -3.60 -6.91 14.87
CA ALA A 124 -3.82 -8.11 15.68
C ALA A 124 -5.18 -8.11 16.43
N HIS A 125 -5.75 -6.92 16.63
CA HIS A 125 -7.01 -6.71 17.35
C HIS A 125 -8.19 -6.38 16.43
N MET A 126 -7.96 -6.31 15.12
CA MET A 126 -8.99 -6.09 14.11
C MET A 126 -9.80 -7.38 13.86
N SER A 127 -11.08 -7.27 13.50
CA SER A 127 -11.84 -8.45 13.09
C SER A 127 -11.25 -9.04 11.82
N ARG A 128 -11.30 -10.36 11.67
CA ARG A 128 -10.72 -11.04 10.51
C ARG A 128 -11.32 -10.57 9.18
N GLU A 129 -12.62 -10.41 9.13
CA GLU A 129 -13.33 -9.96 7.94
C GLU A 129 -12.90 -8.54 7.52
N GLU A 130 -12.75 -7.65 8.48
CA GLU A 130 -12.29 -6.28 8.25
C GLU A 130 -10.81 -6.26 7.82
N LEU A 131 -9.97 -7.03 8.51
CA LEU A 131 -8.55 -7.16 8.19
C LEU A 131 -8.35 -7.67 6.76
N ASP A 132 -9.07 -8.73 6.35
CA ASP A 132 -8.98 -9.32 5.02
C ASP A 132 -9.32 -8.27 3.93
N ARG A 133 -10.36 -7.46 4.12
CA ARG A 133 -10.72 -6.37 3.18
C ARG A 133 -9.62 -5.32 3.03
N PHE A 134 -9.01 -4.89 4.13
CA PHE A 134 -7.90 -3.93 4.05
C PHE A 134 -6.64 -4.56 3.47
N VAL A 135 -6.34 -5.81 3.80
CA VAL A 135 -5.23 -6.57 3.19
C VAL A 135 -5.38 -6.60 1.68
N ASP A 136 -6.55 -6.98 1.16
CA ASP A 136 -6.80 -7.06 -0.28
C ASP A 136 -6.64 -5.70 -0.97
N ALA A 137 -7.15 -4.63 -0.35
CA ALA A 137 -6.99 -3.27 -0.88
C ALA A 137 -5.51 -2.84 -0.95
N TYR A 138 -4.74 -3.05 0.13
CA TYR A 138 -3.32 -2.67 0.16
C TYR A 138 -2.43 -3.58 -0.69
N LEU A 139 -2.79 -4.84 -0.88
CA LEU A 139 -2.13 -5.72 -1.84
C LEU A 139 -2.34 -5.20 -3.27
N ALA A 140 -3.56 -4.83 -3.64
CA ALA A 140 -3.85 -4.26 -4.95
C ALA A 140 -3.10 -2.93 -5.19
N VAL A 141 -2.98 -2.07 -4.16
CA VAL A 141 -2.13 -0.86 -4.20
C VAL A 141 -0.67 -1.24 -4.48
N LYS A 142 -0.15 -2.23 -3.78
CA LYS A 142 1.24 -2.68 -3.93
C LYS A 142 1.50 -3.26 -5.31
N ASP A 143 0.61 -4.12 -5.81
CA ASP A 143 0.75 -4.74 -7.14
C ASP A 143 0.74 -3.68 -8.24
N TYR A 144 -0.13 -2.67 -8.11
CA TYR A 144 -0.14 -1.53 -9.01
C TYR A 144 1.18 -0.74 -8.97
N GLN A 145 1.73 -0.48 -7.80
CA GLN A 145 3.02 0.21 -7.64
C GLN A 145 4.18 -0.59 -8.23
N ASP A 146 4.19 -1.91 -8.05
CA ASP A 146 5.24 -2.78 -8.59
C ASP A 146 5.19 -2.80 -10.13
N ALA A 147 3.99 -2.86 -10.72
CA ALA A 147 3.80 -2.72 -12.17
C ALA A 147 4.21 -1.33 -12.69
N SER A 148 3.91 -0.27 -11.93
CA SER A 148 4.32 1.10 -12.27
C SER A 148 5.84 1.23 -12.37
N ARG A 149 6.60 0.61 -11.47
CA ARG A 149 8.08 0.59 -11.55
C ARG A 149 8.56 -0.07 -12.84
N GLY A 150 7.93 -1.17 -13.26
CA GLY A 150 8.22 -1.83 -14.53
C GLY A 150 7.92 -0.95 -15.75
N ALA A 151 6.78 -0.26 -15.72
CA ALA A 151 6.40 0.66 -16.78
C ALA A 151 7.30 1.90 -16.86
N ILE A 152 7.74 2.44 -15.70
CA ILE A 152 8.74 3.52 -15.62
C ILE A 152 10.06 3.07 -16.24
N ALA A 153 10.54 1.87 -15.93
CA ALA A 153 11.78 1.34 -16.50
C ALA A 153 11.67 1.22 -18.04
N ALA A 154 10.55 0.70 -18.55
CA ALA A 154 10.29 0.63 -19.98
C ALA A 154 10.21 2.02 -20.63
N TRP A 155 9.63 2.99 -19.95
CA TRP A 155 9.59 4.39 -20.41
C TRP A 155 10.99 4.99 -20.52
N VAL A 156 11.83 4.84 -19.50
CA VAL A 156 13.22 5.33 -19.50
C VAL A 156 14.02 4.70 -20.64
N GLU A 157 13.81 3.40 -20.93
CA GLU A 157 14.45 2.75 -22.07
C GLU A 157 14.00 3.36 -23.41
N VAL A 158 12.72 3.62 -23.57
CA VAL A 158 12.16 4.28 -24.77
C VAL A 158 12.77 5.67 -24.91
N GLU A 159 12.68 6.50 -23.89
CA GLU A 159 13.18 7.87 -23.91
C GLU A 159 14.69 7.92 -24.26
N THR A 160 15.50 7.12 -23.58
CA THR A 160 16.94 7.04 -23.82
C THR A 160 17.27 6.59 -25.25
N TYR A 161 16.53 5.59 -25.77
CA TYR A 161 16.74 5.09 -27.12
C TYR A 161 16.46 6.16 -28.15
N PHE A 162 15.33 6.86 -28.07
CA PHE A 162 14.94 7.85 -29.06
C PHE A 162 15.76 9.14 -28.98
N GLN A 163 16.30 9.50 -27.81
CA GLN A 163 17.23 10.61 -27.66
C GLN A 163 18.61 10.33 -28.27
N SER A 164 19.01 9.06 -28.40
CA SER A 164 20.32 8.66 -28.91
C SER A 164 20.35 8.25 -30.39
N HIS A 165 19.20 8.06 -31.03
CA HIS A 165 19.09 7.58 -32.41
C HIS A 165 18.39 8.61 -33.30
N HIS A 166 19.16 9.20 -34.23
CA HIS A 166 18.68 10.22 -35.17
C HIS A 166 18.50 9.70 -36.62
N SER A 167 18.77 8.40 -36.82
CA SER A 167 18.52 7.67 -38.07
C SER A 167 18.23 6.21 -37.74
N TYR A 168 17.49 5.52 -38.60
CA TYR A 168 17.10 4.13 -38.33
C TYR A 168 17.45 3.24 -39.51
N THR A 169 18.32 2.28 -39.30
CA THR A 169 18.46 1.08 -40.11
C THR A 169 17.26 0.16 -39.86
N PRO A 170 16.97 -0.82 -40.76
CA PRO A 170 15.88 -1.78 -40.51
C PRO A 170 15.95 -2.50 -39.16
N THR A 171 17.16 -2.76 -38.64
CA THR A 171 17.38 -3.39 -37.34
C THR A 171 17.06 -2.42 -36.20
N GLU A 172 17.44 -1.16 -36.31
CA GLU A 172 17.16 -0.12 -35.32
C GLU A 172 15.66 0.22 -35.31
N GLU A 173 14.97 0.20 -36.47
CA GLU A 173 13.52 0.35 -36.55
C GLU A 173 12.81 -0.78 -35.77
N ALA A 174 13.23 -2.04 -35.99
CA ALA A 174 12.67 -3.17 -35.26
C ALA A 174 12.92 -3.09 -33.74
N ASN A 175 14.11 -2.62 -33.33
CA ASN A 175 14.43 -2.39 -31.93
C ASN A 175 13.58 -1.26 -31.31
N ALA A 176 13.39 -0.16 -32.04
CA ALA A 176 12.54 0.95 -31.63
C ALA A 176 11.08 0.48 -31.42
N GLU A 177 10.56 -0.27 -32.40
CA GLU A 177 9.22 -0.83 -32.32
C GLU A 177 9.06 -1.77 -31.12
N GLN A 178 10.05 -2.64 -30.87
CA GLN A 178 10.01 -3.56 -29.74
C GLN A 178 9.98 -2.82 -28.40
N LYS A 179 10.76 -1.75 -28.24
CA LYS A 179 10.74 -0.92 -27.02
C LYS A 179 9.39 -0.24 -26.79
N LEU A 180 8.78 0.31 -27.86
CA LEU A 180 7.43 0.88 -27.79
C LEU A 180 6.38 -0.16 -27.43
N ARG A 181 6.48 -1.39 -27.95
CA ARG A 181 5.61 -2.52 -27.60
C ARG A 181 5.76 -2.94 -26.14
N ASN A 182 6.99 -2.95 -25.63
CA ASN A 182 7.26 -3.25 -24.23
C ASN A 182 6.61 -2.20 -23.29
N LEU A 183 6.77 -0.92 -23.63
CA LEU A 183 6.10 0.16 -22.89
C LEU A 183 4.58 0.01 -22.96
N LYS A 184 4.03 -0.27 -24.14
CA LYS A 184 2.59 -0.49 -24.30
C LYS A 184 2.09 -1.63 -23.43
N MET A 185 2.83 -2.74 -23.38
CA MET A 185 2.48 -3.88 -22.50
C MET A 185 2.44 -3.43 -21.03
N GLY A 186 3.42 -2.67 -20.56
CA GLY A 186 3.42 -2.10 -19.21
C GLY A 186 2.18 -1.23 -18.95
N MET A 187 1.81 -0.36 -19.90
CA MET A 187 0.61 0.47 -19.77
C MET A 187 -0.69 -0.35 -19.77
N GLN A 188 -0.75 -1.47 -20.50
CA GLN A 188 -1.90 -2.37 -20.49
C GLN A 188 -2.04 -3.10 -19.14
N VAL A 189 -0.92 -3.54 -18.56
CA VAL A 189 -0.89 -4.11 -17.21
C VAL A 189 -1.39 -3.10 -16.18
N LEU A 190 -0.93 -1.85 -16.25
CA LEU A 190 -1.42 -0.78 -15.36
C LEU A 190 -2.91 -0.50 -15.53
N ALA A 191 -3.43 -0.55 -16.77
CA ALA A 191 -4.86 -0.38 -17.01
C ALA A 191 -5.69 -1.49 -16.34
N HIS A 192 -5.20 -2.72 -16.35
CA HIS A 192 -5.85 -3.87 -15.71
C HIS A 192 -5.77 -3.79 -14.18
N LEU A 193 -4.57 -3.68 -13.62
CA LEU A 193 -4.35 -3.60 -12.18
C LEU A 193 -5.02 -2.37 -11.55
N GLY A 194 -5.18 -1.27 -12.29
CA GLY A 194 -5.91 -0.12 -11.82
C GLY A 194 -7.41 -0.38 -11.63
N GLN A 195 -8.01 -1.29 -12.41
CA GLN A 195 -9.38 -1.73 -12.19
C GLN A 195 -9.48 -2.60 -10.93
N GLU A 196 -8.54 -3.51 -10.72
CA GLU A 196 -8.47 -4.35 -9.53
C GLU A 196 -8.27 -3.50 -8.28
N MET A 197 -7.33 -2.55 -8.30
CA MET A 197 -7.09 -1.61 -7.20
C MET A 197 -8.34 -0.78 -6.88
N SER A 198 -9.05 -0.29 -7.91
CA SER A 198 -10.30 0.45 -7.70
C SER A 198 -11.35 -0.41 -6.99
N GLY A 199 -11.50 -1.67 -7.42
CA GLY A 199 -12.42 -2.62 -6.81
C GLY A 199 -12.07 -2.94 -5.36
N GLY A 200 -10.80 -3.21 -5.07
CA GLY A 200 -10.31 -3.45 -3.71
C GLY A 200 -10.55 -2.27 -2.76
N ILE A 201 -10.23 -1.05 -3.22
CA ILE A 201 -10.50 0.16 -2.45
C ILE A 201 -12.01 0.35 -2.22
N GLU A 202 -12.85 0.11 -3.23
CA GLU A 202 -14.29 0.22 -3.07
C GLU A 202 -14.84 -0.77 -2.05
N GLU A 203 -14.39 -2.00 -2.08
CA GLU A 203 -14.83 -3.02 -1.12
C GLU A 203 -14.39 -2.68 0.31
N ALA A 204 -13.15 -2.24 0.50
CA ALA A 204 -12.63 -1.83 1.80
C ALA A 204 -13.36 -0.60 2.39
N THR A 205 -13.90 0.28 1.52
CA THR A 205 -14.54 1.54 1.96
C THR A 205 -16.06 1.50 2.00
N LYS A 206 -16.73 0.41 1.57
CA LYS A 206 -18.20 0.29 1.55
C LYS A 206 -18.83 0.15 2.93
N ASN A 207 -18.17 -0.52 3.87
CA ASN A 207 -18.68 -0.79 5.22
C ASN A 207 -17.57 -0.44 6.22
N PRO A 208 -17.44 0.84 6.58
CA PRO A 208 -16.44 1.28 7.57
C PRO A 208 -16.78 0.87 9.01
#